data_ee9243bb69f7dea06217b7eddd903d82
#
_entry.id   ee9243bb69f7dea06217b7eddd903d82
#
_cell.length_a   1.000
_cell.length_b   1.000
_cell.length_c   1.000
_cell.angle_alpha   90.00
_cell.angle_beta   90.00
_cell.angle_gamma   90.00
#
_symmetry.space_group_name_H-M   'P 1'
#
loop_
_entity.id
_entity.type
_entity.pdbx_description
1 polymer ?
#
loop_
_entity_poly.entity_id
_entity_poly.type
_entity_poly.pdbx_seq_one_letter_code
_entity_poly.pdbx_strand_id
1 'polypeptide(L)'
;LLTNDKGDEFLLEVKSCTLFSKTGAMFPDAITERGRKHLLHLKELQNEGYHTGVLFLVQWDRAQWFLPDYHTDLEFAKTFKEVAPSLDWKAVAVAWDETFTMPTVTHECSYPSSILDTEAHDSGVYVMVMHLDHDLDLEVGSKGMMYFKAGYYMYVGSAKANLTKRIERHKRKRKK
;
A
#
# COMPACT_ATOMS: atom_id res chain seq x y z
N LEU A 1 22.80 -1.09 -11.16
CA LEU A 1 23.20 -0.94 -12.56
C LEU A 1 23.44 -2.32 -13.14
N LEU A 2 22.84 -2.63 -14.27
CA LEU A 2 23.09 -3.81 -15.08
C LEU A 2 23.73 -3.36 -16.38
N THR A 3 24.63 -4.17 -16.93
CA THR A 3 25.24 -3.91 -18.23
C THR A 3 25.16 -5.19 -19.05
N ASN A 4 24.73 -5.08 -20.30
CA ASN A 4 24.69 -6.21 -21.22
C ASN A 4 26.04 -6.37 -21.96
N ASP A 5 26.17 -7.44 -22.75
CA ASP A 5 27.40 -7.73 -23.50
C ASP A 5 27.76 -6.68 -24.57
N LYS A 6 26.80 -5.80 -24.91
CA LYS A 6 27.02 -4.67 -25.85
C LYS A 6 27.42 -3.38 -25.16
N GLY A 7 27.45 -3.37 -23.81
CA GLY A 7 27.74 -2.19 -23.02
C GLY A 7 26.54 -1.28 -22.74
N ASP A 8 25.32 -1.69 -23.11
CA ASP A 8 24.13 -0.91 -22.78
C ASP A 8 23.83 -1.03 -21.28
N GLU A 9 23.57 0.08 -20.63
CA GLU A 9 23.29 0.15 -19.19
C GLU A 9 21.79 0.19 -18.89
N PHE A 10 21.39 -0.49 -17.80
CA PHE A 10 20.04 -0.54 -17.31
C PHE A 10 20.01 -0.27 -15.79
N LEU A 11 19.30 0.76 -15.38
CA LEU A 11 19.11 1.13 -13.98
C LEU A 11 17.94 0.36 -13.40
N LEU A 12 18.21 -0.75 -12.70
CA LEU A 12 17.20 -1.60 -12.09
C LEU A 12 17.10 -1.31 -10.60
N GLU A 13 15.91 -0.91 -10.15
CA GLU A 13 15.54 -0.89 -8.75
C GLU A 13 14.90 -2.23 -8.37
N VAL A 14 15.36 -2.85 -7.29
CA VAL A 14 14.77 -4.10 -6.79
C VAL A 14 14.03 -3.84 -5.49
N LYS A 15 12.78 -4.30 -5.42
CA LYS A 15 11.92 -4.23 -4.25
C LYS A 15 11.62 -5.65 -3.76
N SER A 16 11.97 -5.95 -2.52
CA SER A 16 11.56 -7.22 -1.88
C SER A 16 10.10 -7.12 -1.44
N CYS A 17 9.28 -8.06 -1.90
CA CYS A 17 7.86 -8.14 -1.58
C CYS A 17 7.63 -9.34 -0.65
N THR A 18 7.22 -9.04 0.59
CA THR A 18 7.04 -10.02 1.68
C THR A 18 5.59 -10.11 2.17
N LEU A 19 4.69 -9.30 1.60
CA LEU A 19 3.27 -9.34 1.93
C LEU A 19 2.52 -10.20 0.93
N PHE A 20 2.00 -11.34 1.38
CA PHE A 20 1.26 -12.28 0.52
C PHE A 20 0.00 -12.81 1.18
N SER A 21 -0.93 -13.24 0.32
CA SER A 21 -2.15 -13.98 0.65
C SER A 21 -2.10 -15.39 0.05
N LYS A 22 -3.23 -16.07 -0.07
CA LYS A 22 -3.28 -17.43 -0.65
C LYS A 22 -2.72 -17.53 -2.08
N THR A 23 -2.91 -16.49 -2.90
CA THR A 23 -2.52 -16.50 -4.32
C THR A 23 -1.98 -15.17 -4.80
N GLY A 24 -1.90 -14.18 -3.95
CA GLY A 24 -1.49 -12.83 -4.32
C GLY A 24 -0.36 -12.29 -3.48
N ALA A 25 0.37 -11.35 -4.06
CA ALA A 25 1.39 -10.57 -3.38
C ALA A 25 1.10 -9.08 -3.52
N MET A 26 1.44 -8.31 -2.50
CA MET A 26 1.24 -6.87 -2.48
C MET A 26 2.48 -6.15 -1.94
N PHE A 27 2.69 -4.92 -2.40
CA PHE A 27 3.77 -4.05 -1.94
C PHE A 27 3.26 -2.60 -1.87
N PRO A 28 3.63 -1.81 -0.87
CA PRO A 28 4.52 -2.11 0.25
C PRO A 28 3.78 -2.71 1.45
N ASP A 29 4.51 -3.25 2.41
CA ASP A 29 4.01 -3.71 3.71
C ASP A 29 3.91 -2.59 4.75
N ALA A 30 4.45 -1.40 4.45
CA ALA A 30 4.36 -0.17 5.24
C ALA A 30 4.36 1.06 4.33
N ILE A 31 3.89 2.22 4.83
CA ILE A 31 3.92 3.49 4.08
C ILE A 31 5.37 3.81 3.67
N THR A 32 5.59 4.04 2.37
CA THR A 32 6.92 4.24 1.79
C THR A 32 7.03 5.47 0.89
N GLU A 33 7.26 6.64 1.47
CA GLU A 33 7.56 7.85 0.68
C GLU A 33 8.81 7.66 -0.21
N ARG A 34 9.81 6.94 0.30
CA ARG A 34 11.02 6.62 -0.46
C ARG A 34 10.70 5.76 -1.68
N GLY A 35 9.81 4.76 -1.53
CA GLY A 35 9.38 3.92 -2.65
C GLY A 35 8.71 4.73 -3.75
N ARG A 36 7.86 5.70 -3.39
CA ARG A 36 7.23 6.62 -4.35
C ARG A 36 8.26 7.48 -5.07
N LYS A 37 9.18 8.09 -4.32
CA LYS A 37 10.27 8.92 -4.90
C LYS A 37 11.12 8.11 -5.88
N HIS A 38 11.43 6.85 -5.58
CA HIS A 38 12.19 5.99 -6.49
C HIS A 38 11.42 5.74 -7.80
N LEU A 39 10.10 5.46 -7.75
CA LEU A 39 9.30 5.27 -8.98
C LEU A 39 9.28 6.52 -9.86
N LEU A 40 9.08 7.69 -9.26
CA LEU A 40 9.07 8.97 -9.98
C LEU A 40 10.46 9.27 -10.57
N HIS A 41 11.52 9.07 -9.82
CA HIS A 41 12.89 9.30 -10.29
C HIS A 41 13.28 8.35 -11.44
N LEU A 42 12.91 7.06 -11.38
CA LEU A 42 13.11 6.15 -12.50
C LEU A 42 12.38 6.63 -13.77
N LYS A 43 11.18 7.17 -13.60
CA LYS A 43 10.41 7.76 -14.69
C LYS A 43 11.09 9.02 -15.27
N GLU A 44 11.64 9.89 -14.41
CA GLU A 44 12.40 11.08 -14.83
C GLU A 44 13.63 10.67 -15.64
N LEU A 45 14.44 9.73 -15.12
CA LEU A 45 15.61 9.21 -15.82
C LEU A 45 15.26 8.56 -17.17
N GLN A 46 14.12 7.86 -17.24
CA GLN A 46 13.65 7.30 -18.50
C GLN A 46 13.34 8.41 -19.52
N ASN A 47 12.73 9.52 -19.08
CA ASN A 47 12.48 10.67 -19.96
C ASN A 47 13.76 11.37 -20.41
N GLU A 48 14.86 11.24 -19.65
CA GLU A 48 16.20 11.71 -19.99
C GLU A 48 16.95 10.76 -20.95
N GLY A 49 16.35 9.60 -21.27
CA GLY A 49 16.89 8.63 -22.22
C GLY A 49 17.64 7.45 -21.60
N TYR A 50 17.63 7.32 -20.25
CA TYR A 50 18.17 6.13 -19.58
C TYR A 50 17.21 4.95 -19.67
N HIS A 51 17.76 3.74 -19.75
CA HIS A 51 16.97 2.53 -19.60
C HIS A 51 16.78 2.24 -18.10
N THR A 52 15.56 2.30 -17.62
CA THR A 52 15.24 2.17 -16.20
C THR A 52 14.09 1.21 -15.96
N GLY A 53 14.09 0.53 -14.81
CA GLY A 53 12.98 -0.32 -14.45
C GLY A 53 12.94 -0.69 -12.97
N VAL A 54 11.86 -1.35 -12.56
CA VAL A 54 11.69 -1.87 -11.21
C VAL A 54 11.31 -3.35 -11.23
N LEU A 55 11.98 -4.13 -10.38
CA LEU A 55 11.68 -5.53 -10.14
C LEU A 55 11.10 -5.70 -8.73
N PHE A 56 9.87 -6.17 -8.63
CA PHE A 56 9.31 -6.65 -7.38
C PHE A 56 9.64 -8.13 -7.24
N LEU A 57 10.56 -8.45 -6.34
CA LEU A 57 10.95 -9.83 -6.05
C LEU A 57 10.02 -10.35 -4.95
N VAL A 58 9.01 -11.13 -5.36
CA VAL A 58 8.01 -11.72 -4.47
C VAL A 58 8.62 -12.94 -3.81
N GLN A 59 8.81 -12.89 -2.49
CA GLN A 59 9.50 -13.91 -1.68
C GLN A 59 8.61 -15.15 -1.41
N TRP A 60 7.74 -15.50 -2.36
CA TRP A 60 6.82 -16.64 -2.25
C TRP A 60 6.40 -17.14 -3.63
N ASP A 61 6.72 -18.39 -3.92
CA ASP A 61 6.58 -19.04 -5.22
C ASP A 61 5.13 -19.32 -5.65
N ARG A 62 4.16 -19.23 -4.73
CA ARG A 62 2.74 -19.48 -5.02
C ARG A 62 1.96 -18.23 -5.41
N ALA A 63 2.59 -17.08 -5.40
CA ALA A 63 1.94 -15.83 -5.80
C ALA A 63 1.65 -15.86 -7.30
N GLN A 64 0.38 -15.74 -7.68
CA GLN A 64 -0.09 -15.75 -9.07
C GLN A 64 -0.30 -14.32 -9.61
N TRP A 65 -0.54 -13.36 -8.71
CA TRP A 65 -0.77 -11.97 -9.07
C TRP A 65 -0.09 -11.03 -8.07
N PHE A 66 0.19 -9.83 -8.55
CA PHE A 66 0.80 -8.74 -7.80
C PHE A 66 -0.03 -7.47 -7.94
N LEU A 67 -0.19 -6.74 -6.83
CA LEU A 67 -0.77 -5.39 -6.80
C LEU A 67 0.02 -4.48 -5.85
N PRO A 68 0.11 -3.18 -6.12
CA PRO A 68 0.46 -2.23 -5.07
C PRO A 68 -0.59 -2.27 -3.96
N ASP A 69 -0.12 -2.27 -2.70
CA ASP A 69 -1.01 -2.32 -1.54
C ASP A 69 -1.63 -0.95 -1.27
N TYR A 70 -2.78 -0.71 -1.89
CA TYR A 70 -3.56 0.53 -1.73
C TYR A 70 -4.21 0.66 -0.35
N HIS A 71 -4.27 -0.40 0.45
CA HIS A 71 -4.73 -0.35 1.84
C HIS A 71 -3.66 0.21 2.75
N THR A 72 -2.42 -0.19 2.55
CA THR A 72 -1.27 0.25 3.36
C THR A 72 -0.74 1.60 2.88
N ASP A 73 -0.53 1.78 1.58
CA ASP A 73 -0.05 3.04 0.99
C ASP A 73 -0.80 3.40 -0.30
N LEU A 74 -1.92 4.06 -0.12
CA LEU A 74 -2.75 4.51 -1.24
C LEU A 74 -1.99 5.44 -2.21
N GLU A 75 -1.10 6.28 -1.70
CA GLU A 75 -0.32 7.21 -2.53
C GLU A 75 0.75 6.46 -3.33
N PHE A 76 1.36 5.40 -2.78
CA PHE A 76 2.22 4.51 -3.55
C PHE A 76 1.44 3.82 -4.68
N ALA A 77 0.25 3.28 -4.37
CA ALA A 77 -0.58 2.60 -5.36
C ALA A 77 -1.00 3.53 -6.50
N LYS A 78 -1.38 4.78 -6.21
CA LYS A 78 -1.69 5.79 -7.22
C LYS A 78 -0.48 6.14 -8.07
N THR A 79 0.68 6.38 -7.45
CA THR A 79 1.93 6.66 -8.15
C THR A 79 2.32 5.50 -9.06
N PHE A 80 2.27 4.27 -8.55
CA PHE A 80 2.57 3.09 -9.35
C PHE A 80 1.62 2.96 -10.55
N LYS A 81 0.31 3.11 -10.34
CA LYS A 81 -0.68 3.08 -11.41
C LYS A 81 -0.38 4.11 -12.52
N GLU A 82 0.07 5.30 -12.13
CA GLU A 82 0.42 6.39 -13.06
C GLU A 82 1.66 6.06 -13.88
N VAL A 83 2.72 5.52 -13.26
CA VAL A 83 4.00 5.29 -13.94
C VAL A 83 4.09 3.93 -14.63
N ALA A 84 3.38 2.90 -14.17
CA ALA A 84 3.47 1.54 -14.66
C ALA A 84 3.24 1.37 -16.17
N PRO A 85 2.35 2.15 -16.85
CA PRO A 85 2.17 2.02 -18.30
C PRO A 85 3.40 2.41 -19.13
N SER A 86 4.34 3.15 -18.55
CA SER A 86 5.50 3.69 -19.25
C SER A 86 6.85 3.30 -18.64
N LEU A 87 6.85 2.65 -17.50
CA LEU A 87 8.05 2.17 -16.82
C LEU A 87 8.21 0.68 -17.07
N ASP A 88 9.42 0.22 -17.35
CA ASP A 88 9.71 -1.20 -17.36
C ASP A 88 9.61 -1.76 -15.94
N TRP A 89 8.74 -2.73 -15.73
CA TRP A 89 8.63 -3.36 -14.43
C TRP A 89 8.12 -4.80 -14.53
N LYS A 90 8.48 -5.58 -13.52
CA LYS A 90 8.00 -6.95 -13.35
C LYS A 90 7.81 -7.26 -11.87
N ALA A 91 6.87 -8.16 -11.59
CA ALA A 91 6.76 -8.82 -10.30
C ALA A 91 7.02 -10.31 -10.52
N VAL A 92 8.06 -10.83 -9.88
CA VAL A 92 8.53 -12.21 -10.08
C VAL A 92 8.48 -12.95 -8.76
N ALA A 93 7.74 -14.05 -8.74
CA ALA A 93 7.65 -14.95 -7.60
C ALA A 93 8.83 -15.91 -7.58
N VAL A 94 9.43 -16.10 -6.40
CA VAL A 94 10.59 -16.97 -6.21
C VAL A 94 10.38 -17.93 -5.04
N ALA A 95 10.94 -19.12 -5.17
CA ALA A 95 11.09 -20.08 -4.07
C ALA A 95 12.54 -20.06 -3.56
N TRP A 96 12.71 -20.15 -2.26
CA TRP A 96 14.01 -20.29 -1.63
C TRP A 96 14.13 -21.69 -1.02
N ASP A 97 15.25 -22.33 -1.24
CA ASP A 97 15.62 -23.54 -0.53
C ASP A 97 16.22 -23.23 0.85
N GLU A 98 16.53 -24.27 1.63
CA GLU A 98 17.12 -24.13 2.97
C GLU A 98 18.51 -23.47 2.96
N THR A 99 19.16 -23.42 1.81
CA THR A 99 20.48 -22.82 1.63
C THR A 99 20.42 -21.39 1.14
N PHE A 100 19.22 -20.85 0.91
CA PHE A 100 18.98 -19.54 0.31
C PHE A 100 19.66 -19.35 -1.06
N THR A 101 19.80 -20.44 -1.79
CA THR A 101 20.31 -20.41 -3.16
C THR A 101 19.24 -19.83 -4.09
N MET A 102 19.66 -19.09 -5.09
CA MET A 102 18.73 -18.54 -6.09
C MET A 102 17.91 -19.68 -6.72
N PRO A 103 16.58 -19.65 -6.71
CA PRO A 103 15.77 -20.74 -7.21
C PRO A 103 15.93 -20.88 -8.72
N THR A 104 15.84 -22.12 -9.20
CA THR A 104 15.84 -22.41 -10.65
C THR A 104 14.48 -22.20 -11.31
N VAL A 105 13.39 -22.15 -10.50
CA VAL A 105 12.01 -21.98 -10.95
C VAL A 105 11.49 -20.65 -10.47
N THR A 106 11.23 -19.75 -11.40
CA THR A 106 10.61 -18.46 -11.16
C THR A 106 9.47 -18.26 -12.16
N HIS A 107 8.48 -17.47 -11.78
CA HIS A 107 7.42 -17.06 -12.71
C HIS A 107 7.03 -15.62 -12.48
N GLU A 108 6.54 -14.96 -13.54
CA GLU A 108 6.02 -13.62 -13.48
C GLU A 108 4.58 -13.63 -12.94
N CYS A 109 4.28 -12.75 -11.99
CA CYS A 109 2.93 -12.56 -11.46
C CYS A 109 2.09 -11.73 -12.44
N SER A 110 0.81 -12.07 -12.57
CA SER A 110 -0.14 -11.24 -13.31
C SER A 110 -0.42 -9.93 -12.59
N TYR A 111 -0.84 -8.90 -13.33
CA TYR A 111 -1.18 -7.60 -12.78
C TYR A 111 -2.66 -7.25 -13.07
N PRO A 112 -3.58 -7.54 -12.16
CA PRO A 112 -5.00 -7.21 -12.33
C PRO A 112 -5.28 -5.73 -12.03
N SER A 113 -4.80 -4.84 -12.88
CA SER A 113 -4.83 -3.38 -12.70
C SER A 113 -6.24 -2.80 -12.51
N SER A 114 -7.27 -3.45 -13.08
CA SER A 114 -8.66 -3.02 -12.95
C SER A 114 -9.16 -2.96 -11.50
N ILE A 115 -8.55 -3.74 -10.59
CA ILE A 115 -8.86 -3.68 -9.16
C ILE A 115 -8.49 -2.32 -8.58
N LEU A 116 -7.38 -1.71 -9.03
CA LEU A 116 -7.00 -0.38 -8.57
C LEU A 116 -7.97 0.71 -9.03
N ASP A 117 -8.68 0.50 -10.14
CA ASP A 117 -9.66 1.47 -10.64
C ASP A 117 -10.86 1.56 -9.72
N THR A 118 -11.27 0.44 -9.13
CA THR A 118 -12.45 0.33 -8.28
C THR A 118 -12.14 0.46 -6.80
N GLU A 119 -10.97 0.00 -6.34
CA GLU A 119 -10.69 -0.15 -4.92
C GLU A 119 -9.67 0.86 -4.36
N ALA A 120 -8.77 1.42 -5.20
CA ALA A 120 -7.71 2.29 -4.73
C ALA A 120 -8.20 3.73 -4.44
N HIS A 121 -9.06 3.89 -3.43
CA HIS A 121 -9.56 5.19 -2.98
C HIS A 121 -9.69 5.24 -1.44
N ASP A 122 -9.71 6.47 -0.91
CA ASP A 122 -9.78 6.74 0.54
C ASP A 122 -11.20 6.50 1.08
N SER A 123 -11.58 5.22 1.21
CA SER A 123 -12.90 4.77 1.69
C SER A 123 -12.76 3.57 2.62
N GLY A 124 -13.81 3.24 3.35
CA GLY A 124 -13.84 2.04 4.19
C GLY A 124 -14.64 2.19 5.46
N VAL A 125 -14.44 1.22 6.35
CA VAL A 125 -15.03 1.16 7.70
C VAL A 125 -13.90 1.32 8.72
N TYR A 126 -14.19 2.01 9.82
CA TYR A 126 -13.24 2.19 10.92
C TYR A 126 -13.91 1.97 12.27
N VAL A 127 -13.12 1.55 13.22
CA VAL A 127 -13.50 1.48 14.63
C VAL A 127 -12.64 2.45 15.42
N MET A 128 -13.27 3.34 16.16
CA MET A 128 -12.58 4.23 17.08
C MET A 128 -12.83 3.73 18.50
N VAL A 129 -11.75 3.44 19.22
CA VAL A 129 -11.79 3.06 20.62
C VAL A 129 -11.53 4.30 21.47
N MET A 130 -12.39 4.57 22.43
CA MET A 130 -12.30 5.70 23.36
C MET A 130 -12.27 5.17 24.78
N HIS A 131 -11.49 5.81 25.65
CA HIS A 131 -11.45 5.51 27.07
C HIS A 131 -11.94 6.73 27.85
N LEU A 132 -12.83 6.51 28.82
CA LEU A 132 -13.25 7.47 29.82
C LEU A 132 -12.63 7.08 31.17
N ASP A 133 -11.87 8.00 31.75
CA ASP A 133 -11.20 7.78 33.05
C ASP A 133 -12.17 7.86 34.24
N HIS A 134 -13.28 8.54 34.07
CA HIS A 134 -14.34 8.72 35.10
C HIS A 134 -15.72 8.84 34.45
N ASP A 135 -16.74 8.63 35.23
CA ASP A 135 -18.14 8.76 34.82
C ASP A 135 -18.41 10.20 34.35
N LEU A 136 -19.22 10.33 33.29
CA LEU A 136 -19.44 11.61 32.65
C LEU A 136 -20.87 11.75 32.12
N ASP A 137 -21.52 12.87 32.40
CA ASP A 137 -22.75 13.28 31.74
C ASP A 137 -22.42 14.17 30.54
N LEU A 138 -22.90 13.79 29.37
CA LEU A 138 -22.69 14.50 28.11
C LEU A 138 -24.00 14.78 27.41
N GLU A 139 -24.12 15.98 26.84
CA GLU A 139 -25.19 16.29 25.92
C GLU A 139 -24.90 15.71 24.53
N VAL A 140 -25.72 14.77 24.10
CA VAL A 140 -25.53 14.04 22.83
C VAL A 140 -26.58 14.50 21.81
N GLY A 141 -26.35 15.65 21.19
CA GLY A 141 -27.22 16.18 20.14
C GLY A 141 -28.70 16.11 20.48
N SER A 142 -29.53 15.52 19.62
CA SER A 142 -30.98 15.39 19.83
C SER A 142 -31.38 14.38 20.93
N LYS A 143 -30.42 13.61 21.46
CA LYS A 143 -30.69 12.65 22.56
C LYS A 143 -30.68 13.28 23.96
N GLY A 144 -30.23 14.55 24.05
CA GLY A 144 -30.11 15.25 25.33
C GLY A 144 -28.95 14.72 26.18
N MET A 145 -29.09 14.92 27.50
CA MET A 145 -28.09 14.47 28.48
C MET A 145 -28.06 12.94 28.57
N MET A 146 -26.90 12.36 28.43
CA MET A 146 -26.65 10.93 28.56
C MET A 146 -25.50 10.69 29.53
N TYR A 147 -25.72 9.72 30.43
CA TYR A 147 -24.71 9.27 31.38
C TYR A 147 -23.83 8.21 30.73
N PHE A 148 -22.50 8.39 30.82
CA PHE A 148 -21.49 7.44 30.40
C PHE A 148 -20.64 7.04 31.59
N LYS A 149 -20.60 5.74 31.88
CA LYS A 149 -19.77 5.17 32.93
C LYS A 149 -18.30 5.15 32.48
N ALA A 150 -17.37 5.25 33.42
CA ALA A 150 -15.94 5.04 33.17
C ALA A 150 -15.70 3.69 32.48
N GLY A 151 -14.81 3.67 31.47
CA GLY A 151 -14.51 2.46 30.70
C GLY A 151 -14.25 2.72 29.21
N TYR A 152 -14.25 1.64 28.45
CA TYR A 152 -13.97 1.68 27.01
C TYR A 152 -15.26 1.74 26.19
N TYR A 153 -15.25 2.58 25.19
CA TYR A 153 -16.34 2.74 24.23
C TYR A 153 -15.83 2.53 22.81
N MET A 154 -16.64 1.94 21.97
CA MET A 154 -16.33 1.75 20.56
C MET A 154 -17.32 2.50 19.69
N TYR A 155 -16.81 3.25 18.72
CA TYR A 155 -17.60 3.88 17.68
C TYR A 155 -17.24 3.27 16.34
N VAL A 156 -18.23 2.70 15.65
CA VAL A 156 -18.06 2.15 14.30
C VAL A 156 -18.60 3.16 13.29
N GLY A 157 -17.76 3.49 12.32
CA GLY A 157 -18.12 4.44 11.26
C GLY A 157 -17.67 3.96 9.90
N SER A 158 -18.24 4.54 8.85
CA SER A 158 -17.83 4.28 7.47
C SER A 158 -17.77 5.58 6.67
N ALA A 159 -16.96 5.56 5.61
CA ALA A 159 -16.90 6.62 4.63
C ALA A 159 -16.74 6.03 3.22
N LYS A 160 -17.57 6.48 2.28
CA LYS A 160 -17.43 6.14 0.86
C LYS A 160 -16.31 6.91 0.18
N ALA A 161 -15.86 8.03 0.78
CA ALA A 161 -14.74 8.84 0.33
C ALA A 161 -14.21 9.68 1.51
N ASN A 162 -12.94 10.12 1.42
CA ASN A 162 -12.29 10.96 2.44
C ASN A 162 -12.33 10.34 3.85
N LEU A 163 -12.11 9.01 3.94
CA LEU A 163 -12.07 8.26 5.20
C LEU A 163 -11.05 8.88 6.17
N THR A 164 -9.84 9.14 5.70
CA THR A 164 -8.77 9.78 6.48
C THR A 164 -9.21 11.10 7.09
N LYS A 165 -9.79 12.01 6.28
CA LYS A 165 -10.30 13.30 6.77
C LYS A 165 -11.43 13.13 7.79
N ARG A 166 -12.25 12.09 7.62
CA ARG A 166 -13.33 11.79 8.56
C ARG A 166 -12.78 11.31 9.91
N ILE A 167 -11.79 10.43 9.91
CA ILE A 167 -11.12 9.95 11.13
C ILE A 167 -10.42 11.13 11.84
N GLU A 168 -9.66 11.95 11.12
CA GLU A 168 -8.99 13.13 11.67
C GLU A 168 -9.96 14.12 12.30
N ARG A 169 -11.14 14.28 11.71
CA ARG A 169 -12.21 15.12 12.31
C ARG A 169 -12.69 14.56 13.66
N HIS A 170 -12.78 13.23 13.79
CA HIS A 170 -13.18 12.60 15.07
C HIS A 170 -12.11 12.71 16.14
N LYS A 171 -10.82 12.73 15.80
CA LYS A 171 -9.71 12.91 16.74
C LYS A 171 -9.58 14.32 17.30
N ARG A 172 -10.25 15.32 16.73
CA ARG A 172 -10.16 16.70 17.21
C ARG A 172 -10.80 16.87 18.58
N LYS A 173 -10.04 17.42 19.55
CA LYS A 173 -10.54 17.71 20.91
C LYS A 173 -11.61 18.79 20.97
N ARG A 174 -11.65 19.72 20.00
CA ARG A 174 -12.67 20.78 19.89
C ARG A 174 -13.27 20.74 18.49
N LYS A 175 -14.59 20.66 18.44
CA LYS A 175 -15.34 20.93 17.21
C LYS A 175 -15.52 22.45 17.11
N LYS A 176 -15.17 23.02 15.96
CA LYS A 176 -15.57 24.37 15.60
C LYS A 176 -17.03 24.36 15.16
#